data_134f4b930d8a6e11e501fa22e1868087
#
_entry.id   134f4b930d8a6e11e501fa22e1868087
#
_cell.length_a   1.000
_cell.length_b   1.000
_cell.length_c   1.000
_cell.angle_alpha   90.00
_cell.angle_beta   90.00
_cell.angle_gamma   90.00
#
_symmetry.space_group_name_H-M   'P 1'
#
loop_
_entity.id
_entity.type
_entity.pdbx_description
1 polymer ?
#
loop_
_entity_poly.entity_id
_entity_poly.type
_entity_poly.pdbx_seq_one_letter_code
_entity_poly.pdbx_strand_id
1 'polypeptide(L)'
;MAQRPSHRRVILAAVSVLFTLPLLADGGDPTLIHACVKKVNGQVRIVQPADPCLPSEVSAHWAAGAPATAAGSIMVHGGGFGVGGAPVNFVHFGAGVPVYRSPRAGVIQNMRILVTTNTYNGSTPVTLMVNGVATSLTTVIPAGSTADINVPGTVTIGDGDRISVVLDRGASSAGFLELSVAYEIQ
;
A
#
# COMPACT_ATOMS: atom_id res chain seq x y z
N MET A 1 88.46 -37.42 24.45
CA MET A 1 87.60 -36.50 25.15
C MET A 1 86.59 -36.00 24.12
N ALA A 2 85.34 -36.47 24.15
CA ALA A 2 84.30 -36.12 23.20
C ALA A 2 83.20 -35.34 23.96
N GLN A 3 82.98 -34.10 23.58
CA GLN A 3 81.92 -33.23 24.14
C GLN A 3 80.58 -33.52 23.42
N ARG A 4 79.54 -33.84 24.18
CA ARG A 4 78.17 -33.99 23.70
C ARG A 4 77.54 -32.65 23.64
N PRO A 5 76.77 -32.28 22.54
CA PRO A 5 75.98 -31.09 22.50
C PRO A 5 74.65 -31.27 23.25
N SER A 6 74.35 -30.29 24.09
CA SER A 6 73.10 -30.15 24.84
C SER A 6 71.99 -29.62 23.92
N HIS A 7 70.96 -30.43 23.69
CA HIS A 7 69.74 -29.98 22.99
C HIS A 7 68.79 -29.21 23.95
N ARG A 8 68.75 -27.88 23.83
CA ARG A 8 67.77 -27.09 24.48
C ARG A 8 66.43 -27.23 23.68
N ARG A 9 65.45 -27.85 24.30
CA ARG A 9 64.09 -27.88 23.78
C ARG A 9 63.42 -26.53 24.05
N VAL A 10 63.12 -25.76 22.96
CA VAL A 10 62.30 -24.56 23.02
C VAL A 10 60.83 -25.01 22.92
N ILE A 11 60.07 -24.84 24.01
CA ILE A 11 58.65 -25.08 24.03
C ILE A 11 57.98 -23.78 23.56
N LEU A 12 57.50 -23.76 22.34
CA LEU A 12 56.62 -22.69 21.85
C LEU A 12 55.22 -22.89 22.45
N ALA A 13 54.89 -22.08 23.41
CA ALA A 13 53.46 -21.96 23.87
C ALA A 13 52.65 -21.16 22.85
N ALA A 14 51.83 -21.86 22.10
CA ALA A 14 50.87 -21.22 21.21
C ALA A 14 49.73 -20.64 22.07
N VAL A 15 49.69 -19.33 22.23
CA VAL A 15 48.57 -18.61 22.86
C VAL A 15 47.45 -18.50 21.80
N SER A 16 46.47 -19.36 21.89
CA SER A 16 45.24 -19.23 21.10
C SER A 16 44.37 -18.11 21.66
N VAL A 17 44.44 -16.93 21.05
CA VAL A 17 43.50 -15.83 21.34
C VAL A 17 42.19 -16.19 20.65
N LEU A 18 41.23 -16.70 21.41
CA LEU A 18 39.85 -16.80 20.96
C LEU A 18 39.27 -15.37 20.84
N PHE A 19 39.22 -14.85 19.64
CA PHE A 19 38.39 -13.70 19.33
C PHE A 19 36.94 -14.13 19.42
N THR A 20 36.24 -13.81 20.52
CA THR A 20 34.80 -13.84 20.58
C THR A 20 34.29 -12.64 19.76
N LEU A 21 33.97 -12.87 18.49
CA LEU A 21 33.26 -11.88 17.68
C LEU A 21 31.91 -11.62 18.36
N PRO A 22 31.59 -10.37 18.66
CA PRO A 22 30.20 -10.05 19.09
C PRO A 22 29.25 -10.49 17.99
N LEU A 23 28.33 -11.39 18.32
CA LEU A 23 27.20 -11.71 17.45
C LEU A 23 26.33 -10.45 17.37
N LEU A 24 26.47 -9.71 16.30
CA LEU A 24 25.56 -8.62 15.94
C LEU A 24 24.17 -9.23 15.77
N ALA A 25 23.13 -8.49 16.13
CA ALA A 25 21.75 -9.01 16.13
C ALA A 25 21.32 -9.52 14.75
N ASP A 26 21.82 -8.91 13.66
CA ASP A 26 21.47 -9.29 12.27
C ASP A 26 22.46 -8.76 11.22
N GLY A 27 23.59 -8.21 11.62
CA GLY A 27 24.55 -7.61 10.68
C GLY A 27 24.30 -6.13 10.37
N GLY A 28 23.37 -5.49 11.05
CA GLY A 28 23.16 -4.03 10.97
C GLY A 28 22.25 -3.56 9.82
N ASP A 29 21.37 -4.39 9.32
CA ASP A 29 20.42 -4.04 8.27
C ASP A 29 19.40 -2.98 8.76
N PRO A 30 19.42 -1.73 8.25
CA PRO A 30 18.51 -0.67 8.69
C PRO A 30 17.06 -0.86 8.23
N THR A 31 16.79 -1.85 7.37
CA THR A 31 15.43 -2.16 6.92
C THR A 31 14.69 -3.10 7.86
N LEU A 32 15.37 -3.55 8.92
CA LEU A 32 14.80 -4.46 9.90
C LEU A 32 14.60 -3.77 11.26
N ILE A 33 13.53 -4.14 11.95
CA ILE A 33 13.37 -3.87 13.38
C ILE A 33 14.16 -4.94 14.13
N HIS A 34 15.15 -4.52 14.90
CA HIS A 34 16.01 -5.39 15.66
C HIS A 34 15.49 -5.53 17.08
N ALA A 35 15.43 -6.74 17.57
CA ALA A 35 14.97 -7.03 18.92
C ALA A 35 15.76 -8.17 19.55
N CYS A 36 15.77 -8.16 20.87
CA CYS A 36 16.28 -9.23 21.70
C CYS A 36 15.13 -9.81 22.53
N VAL A 37 14.97 -11.13 22.48
CA VAL A 37 13.88 -11.85 23.16
C VAL A 37 14.46 -12.70 24.29
N LYS A 38 14.01 -12.50 25.53
CA LYS A 38 14.43 -13.30 26.68
C LYS A 38 14.01 -14.75 26.52
N LYS A 39 14.97 -15.68 26.64
CA LYS A 39 14.75 -17.13 26.52
C LYS A 39 13.78 -17.71 27.55
N VAL A 40 13.69 -17.08 28.72
CA VAL A 40 12.91 -17.63 29.85
C VAL A 40 11.45 -17.25 29.78
N ASN A 41 11.11 -16.02 29.36
CA ASN A 41 9.74 -15.49 29.45
C ASN A 41 9.25 -14.80 28.17
N GLY A 42 10.05 -14.81 27.12
CA GLY A 42 9.65 -14.20 25.83
C GLY A 42 9.58 -12.66 25.83
N GLN A 43 10.06 -11.99 26.87
CA GLN A 43 10.06 -10.52 26.91
C GLN A 43 10.92 -9.97 25.77
N VAL A 44 10.36 -9.03 25.00
CA VAL A 44 11.00 -8.40 23.84
C VAL A 44 11.56 -7.03 24.21
N ARG A 45 12.78 -6.76 23.78
CA ARG A 45 13.44 -5.45 23.86
C ARG A 45 13.90 -5.03 22.47
N ILE A 46 13.39 -3.90 21.97
CA ILE A 46 13.86 -3.31 20.72
C ILE A 46 15.25 -2.71 20.94
N VAL A 47 16.15 -2.96 20.00
CA VAL A 47 17.56 -2.54 20.06
C VAL A 47 17.98 -1.87 18.77
N GLN A 48 19.09 -1.13 18.80
CA GLN A 48 19.69 -0.63 17.58
C GLN A 48 20.34 -1.79 16.78
N PRO A 49 20.50 -1.65 15.46
CA PRO A 49 21.06 -2.70 14.61
C PRO A 49 22.42 -3.26 15.08
N ALA A 50 23.26 -2.40 15.68
CA ALA A 50 24.58 -2.78 16.15
C ALA A 50 24.61 -3.29 17.60
N ASP A 51 23.50 -3.20 18.34
CA ASP A 51 23.48 -3.59 19.75
C ASP A 51 23.40 -5.11 19.90
N PRO A 52 24.32 -5.74 20.67
CA PRO A 52 24.26 -7.17 20.91
C PRO A 52 23.14 -7.53 21.89
N CYS A 53 22.55 -8.69 21.68
CA CYS A 53 21.67 -9.30 22.67
C CYS A 53 22.47 -9.84 23.86
N LEU A 54 21.85 -9.84 25.05
CA LEU A 54 22.41 -10.44 26.24
C LEU A 54 22.50 -11.97 26.09
N PRO A 55 23.41 -12.66 26.84
CA PRO A 55 23.52 -14.13 26.78
C PRO A 55 22.21 -14.88 27.09
N SER A 56 21.30 -14.24 27.86
CA SER A 56 19.97 -14.76 28.20
C SER A 56 18.90 -14.46 27.15
N GLU A 57 19.25 -13.81 26.03
CA GLU A 57 18.36 -13.41 24.97
C GLU A 57 18.72 -14.11 23.66
N VAL A 58 17.79 -14.13 22.73
CA VAL A 58 18.01 -14.47 21.31
C VAL A 58 17.66 -13.29 20.44
N SER A 59 18.42 -13.10 19.37
CA SER A 59 18.08 -12.08 18.38
C SER A 59 16.82 -12.48 17.60
N ALA A 60 15.96 -11.52 17.38
CA ALA A 60 14.81 -11.60 16.49
C ALA A 60 14.73 -10.32 15.68
N HIS A 61 14.34 -10.44 14.44
CA HIS A 61 14.13 -9.28 13.58
C HIS A 61 12.93 -9.49 12.68
N TRP A 62 12.24 -8.38 12.41
CA TRP A 62 11.16 -8.30 11.47
C TRP A 62 11.55 -7.27 10.42
N ALA A 63 11.09 -7.42 9.21
CA ALA A 63 11.13 -6.32 8.26
C ALA A 63 10.54 -5.09 8.97
N ALA A 64 11.35 -4.05 9.19
CA ALA A 64 10.82 -2.73 9.47
C ALA A 64 9.90 -2.51 8.29
N GLY A 65 8.58 -2.65 8.50
CA GLY A 65 7.64 -2.60 7.40
C GLY A 65 8.10 -1.43 6.54
N ALA A 66 8.37 -1.68 5.27
CA ALA A 66 8.74 -0.62 4.34
C ALA A 66 7.80 0.52 4.70
N PRO A 67 8.30 1.78 4.92
CA PRO A 67 7.44 2.89 5.33
C PRO A 67 6.22 2.71 4.44
N ALA A 68 5.08 2.38 5.06
CA ALA A 68 3.98 1.81 4.33
C ALA A 68 3.83 2.73 3.14
N THR A 69 4.28 2.25 1.97
CA THR A 69 4.02 2.95 0.71
C THR A 69 2.54 3.01 0.78
N ALA A 70 2.08 4.16 1.22
CA ALA A 70 0.87 4.35 2.02
C ALA A 70 -0.19 3.44 1.42
N ALA A 71 -0.52 2.36 2.12
CA ALA A 71 -1.32 1.27 1.58
C ALA A 71 -2.50 1.94 0.92
N GLY A 72 -2.55 1.88 -0.41
CA GLY A 72 -3.49 2.68 -1.17
C GLY A 72 -4.87 2.42 -0.63
N SER A 73 -5.58 3.45 -0.27
CA SER A 73 -6.97 3.31 0.15
C SER A 73 -7.80 3.01 -1.08
N ILE A 74 -8.49 1.89 -1.10
CA ILE A 74 -9.45 1.58 -2.17
C ILE A 74 -10.76 2.28 -1.82
N MET A 75 -11.22 3.16 -2.70
CA MET A 75 -12.53 3.78 -2.59
C MET A 75 -13.49 3.07 -3.54
N VAL A 76 -14.66 2.73 -3.04
CA VAL A 76 -15.71 2.08 -3.85
C VAL A 76 -16.99 2.93 -3.76
N HIS A 77 -17.53 3.22 -4.91
CA HIS A 77 -18.79 3.94 -5.07
C HIS A 77 -19.73 3.10 -5.93
N GLY A 78 -21.01 3.09 -5.61
CA GLY A 78 -21.96 2.31 -6.40
C GLY A 78 -23.36 2.83 -6.26
N GLY A 79 -24.21 2.49 -7.22
CA GLY A 79 -25.62 2.85 -7.21
C GLY A 79 -26.36 2.40 -8.46
N GLY A 80 -27.67 2.46 -8.36
CA GLY A 80 -28.60 2.26 -9.46
C GLY A 80 -29.22 3.59 -9.88
N PHE A 81 -29.27 3.84 -11.18
CA PHE A 81 -29.69 5.11 -11.76
C PHE A 81 -30.75 4.89 -12.82
N GLY A 82 -31.90 5.49 -12.62
CA GLY A 82 -32.93 5.59 -13.65
C GLY A 82 -32.63 6.70 -14.67
N VAL A 83 -33.34 6.74 -15.76
CA VAL A 83 -33.24 7.79 -16.78
C VAL A 83 -33.87 9.10 -16.34
N GLY A 84 -33.45 10.17 -16.97
CA GLY A 84 -34.00 11.53 -16.85
C GLY A 84 -33.20 12.44 -15.91
N GLY A 85 -33.11 13.70 -16.28
CA GLY A 85 -32.47 14.77 -15.52
C GLY A 85 -31.00 15.02 -15.81
N ALA A 86 -30.44 15.94 -15.05
CA ALA A 86 -29.06 16.37 -15.14
C ALA A 86 -28.08 15.24 -14.81
N PRO A 87 -26.79 15.38 -15.17
CA PRO A 87 -25.73 14.50 -14.71
C PRO A 87 -25.79 14.25 -13.20
N VAL A 88 -25.53 13.01 -12.79
CA VAL A 88 -25.61 12.59 -11.40
C VAL A 88 -24.20 12.49 -10.83
N ASN A 89 -23.93 13.24 -9.78
CA ASN A 89 -22.77 12.99 -8.94
C ASN A 89 -23.07 11.81 -8.03
N PHE A 90 -22.27 10.79 -8.07
CA PHE A 90 -22.37 9.71 -7.11
C PHE A 90 -21.02 9.47 -6.42
N VAL A 91 -21.08 9.43 -5.13
CA VAL A 91 -19.99 9.02 -4.25
C VAL A 91 -20.64 8.54 -2.98
N HIS A 92 -20.48 7.30 -2.65
CA HIS A 92 -20.87 6.71 -1.39
C HIS A 92 -22.39 6.56 -1.09
N PHE A 93 -22.71 5.44 -0.47
CA PHE A 93 -24.06 5.12 0.01
C PHE A 93 -24.52 6.11 1.09
N GLY A 94 -25.50 6.94 0.79
CA GLY A 94 -26.13 7.84 1.76
C GLY A 94 -26.82 9.05 1.10
N ALA A 95 -27.94 9.48 1.67
CA ALA A 95 -28.67 10.67 1.23
C ALA A 95 -27.86 11.94 1.57
N GLY A 96 -27.23 12.55 0.59
CA GLY A 96 -26.46 13.78 0.74
C GLY A 96 -25.61 14.05 -0.48
N VAL A 97 -25.00 15.22 -0.58
CA VAL A 97 -24.10 15.56 -1.70
C VAL A 97 -22.84 14.67 -1.56
N PRO A 98 -22.63 13.75 -2.48
CA PRO A 98 -21.64 12.73 -2.32
C PRO A 98 -20.26 13.25 -2.75
N VAL A 99 -19.54 13.83 -1.82
CA VAL A 99 -18.19 14.30 -2.04
C VAL A 99 -17.29 13.73 -0.96
N TYR A 100 -16.34 12.90 -1.38
CA TYR A 100 -15.26 12.47 -0.51
C TYR A 100 -14.22 13.59 -0.40
N ARG A 101 -13.75 13.86 0.80
CA ARG A 101 -12.59 14.73 1.02
C ARG A 101 -11.37 13.89 1.27
N SER A 102 -10.34 14.09 0.47
CA SER A 102 -9.08 13.41 0.69
C SER A 102 -8.48 13.83 2.04
N PRO A 103 -8.13 12.89 2.92
CA PRO A 103 -7.48 13.21 4.19
C PRO A 103 -5.98 13.53 4.05
N ARG A 104 -5.45 13.44 2.84
CA ARG A 104 -4.03 13.66 2.53
C ARG A 104 -3.84 13.92 1.05
N ALA A 105 -2.70 14.52 0.69
CA ALA A 105 -2.23 14.55 -0.69
C ALA A 105 -1.86 13.14 -1.16
N GLY A 106 -2.00 12.88 -2.47
CA GLY A 106 -1.72 11.57 -3.05
C GLY A 106 -1.95 11.51 -4.54
N VAL A 107 -2.02 10.31 -5.07
CA VAL A 107 -2.30 10.02 -6.47
C VAL A 107 -3.45 9.02 -6.57
N ILE A 108 -4.48 9.38 -7.31
CA ILE A 108 -5.55 8.44 -7.69
C ILE A 108 -5.11 7.67 -8.93
N GLN A 109 -5.29 6.35 -8.89
CA GLN A 109 -5.00 5.46 -10.01
C GLN A 109 -5.90 4.23 -10.00
N ASN A 110 -5.74 3.35 -11.01
CA ASN A 110 -6.44 2.07 -11.09
C ASN A 110 -7.97 2.21 -10.99
N MET A 111 -8.56 3.23 -11.64
CA MET A 111 -10.00 3.37 -11.64
C MET A 111 -10.63 2.21 -12.45
N ARG A 112 -11.56 1.50 -11.83
CA ARG A 112 -12.32 0.39 -12.44
C ARG A 112 -13.80 0.64 -12.27
N ILE A 113 -14.57 0.29 -13.29
CA ILE A 113 -16.03 0.42 -13.31
C ILE A 113 -16.61 -0.96 -13.59
N LEU A 114 -17.33 -1.50 -12.63
CA LEU A 114 -18.11 -2.72 -12.81
C LEU A 114 -19.56 -2.35 -13.11
N VAL A 115 -20.03 -2.64 -14.30
CA VAL A 115 -21.43 -2.44 -14.71
C VAL A 115 -22.18 -3.76 -14.55
N THR A 116 -23.11 -3.82 -13.60
CA THR A 116 -23.88 -5.02 -13.28
C THR A 116 -25.20 -5.09 -14.06
N THR A 117 -25.81 -3.95 -14.29
CA THR A 117 -27.06 -3.83 -15.09
C THR A 117 -26.97 -2.59 -15.96
N ASN A 118 -27.28 -2.73 -17.24
CA ASN A 118 -27.38 -1.60 -18.14
C ASN A 118 -28.46 -1.84 -19.19
N THR A 119 -29.58 -1.17 -19.04
CA THR A 119 -30.66 -1.14 -20.02
C THR A 119 -30.83 0.25 -20.67
N TYR A 120 -29.83 1.12 -20.48
CA TYR A 120 -29.83 2.42 -21.16
C TYR A 120 -29.73 2.24 -22.68
N ASN A 121 -30.48 3.07 -23.39
CA ASN A 121 -30.47 3.09 -24.86
C ASN A 121 -29.45 4.09 -25.46
N GLY A 122 -28.68 4.77 -24.62
CA GLY A 122 -27.61 5.69 -25.00
C GLY A 122 -26.33 5.43 -24.21
N SER A 123 -25.20 5.83 -24.79
CA SER A 123 -23.90 5.75 -24.12
C SER A 123 -23.79 6.74 -22.97
N THR A 124 -23.09 6.36 -21.91
CA THR A 124 -23.04 7.09 -20.64
C THR A 124 -21.61 7.40 -20.26
N PRO A 125 -21.15 8.66 -20.33
CA PRO A 125 -19.86 9.08 -19.78
C PRO A 125 -19.81 8.94 -18.26
N VAL A 126 -18.69 8.46 -17.75
CA VAL A 126 -18.35 8.41 -16.33
C VAL A 126 -17.00 9.11 -16.14
N THR A 127 -16.97 10.11 -15.26
CA THR A 127 -15.78 10.96 -15.06
C THR A 127 -15.49 11.13 -13.59
N LEU A 128 -14.23 10.91 -13.21
CA LEU A 128 -13.75 11.32 -11.89
C LEU A 128 -13.51 12.83 -11.89
N MET A 129 -14.03 13.49 -10.85
CA MET A 129 -13.90 14.93 -10.65
C MET A 129 -13.07 15.21 -9.40
N VAL A 130 -12.21 16.21 -9.48
CA VAL A 130 -11.49 16.76 -8.33
C VAL A 130 -11.84 18.23 -8.20
N ASN A 131 -12.35 18.64 -7.05
CA ASN A 131 -12.82 20.00 -6.78
C ASN A 131 -13.88 20.53 -7.80
N GLY A 132 -14.66 19.60 -8.37
CA GLY A 132 -15.64 19.93 -9.40
C GLY A 132 -15.05 20.08 -10.82
N VAL A 133 -13.76 19.81 -11.00
CA VAL A 133 -13.10 19.84 -12.31
C VAL A 133 -12.94 18.40 -12.83
N ALA A 134 -13.29 18.18 -14.10
CA ALA A 134 -13.12 16.88 -14.76
C ALA A 134 -11.63 16.51 -14.87
N THR A 135 -11.33 15.25 -14.61
CA THR A 135 -9.97 14.71 -14.72
C THR A 135 -9.82 13.87 -15.99
N SER A 136 -8.58 13.37 -16.21
CA SER A 136 -8.29 12.40 -17.27
C SER A 136 -8.88 11.00 -17.02
N LEU A 137 -9.29 10.70 -15.78
CA LEU A 137 -9.95 9.43 -15.47
C LEU A 137 -11.41 9.48 -15.87
N THR A 138 -11.65 9.26 -17.15
CA THR A 138 -12.95 9.27 -17.79
C THR A 138 -13.10 8.11 -18.78
N THR A 139 -14.31 7.61 -18.91
CA THR A 139 -14.66 6.59 -19.91
C THR A 139 -16.11 6.73 -20.33
N VAL A 140 -16.51 5.99 -21.35
CA VAL A 140 -17.88 5.92 -21.83
C VAL A 140 -18.38 4.50 -21.71
N ILE A 141 -19.49 4.28 -21.02
CA ILE A 141 -20.19 3.00 -20.97
C ILE A 141 -21.11 2.93 -22.19
N PRO A 142 -20.92 1.96 -23.09
CA PRO A 142 -21.81 1.80 -24.24
C PRO A 142 -23.23 1.44 -23.83
N ALA A 143 -24.22 1.80 -24.64
CA ALA A 143 -25.61 1.44 -24.42
C ALA A 143 -25.75 -0.09 -24.26
N GLY A 144 -26.49 -0.52 -23.25
CA GLY A 144 -26.75 -1.95 -22.98
C GLY A 144 -25.56 -2.79 -22.55
N SER A 145 -24.37 -2.19 -22.41
CA SER A 145 -23.15 -2.93 -22.04
C SER A 145 -23.08 -3.21 -20.54
N THR A 146 -22.86 -4.47 -20.18
CA THR A 146 -22.46 -4.90 -18.84
C THR A 146 -21.00 -5.34 -18.94
N ALA A 147 -20.08 -4.66 -18.25
CA ALA A 147 -18.65 -4.91 -18.39
C ALA A 147 -17.89 -4.49 -17.13
N ASP A 148 -16.70 -5.07 -16.97
CA ASP A 148 -15.66 -4.57 -16.06
C ASP A 148 -14.71 -3.71 -16.90
N ILE A 149 -14.72 -2.40 -16.65
CA ILE A 149 -13.96 -1.41 -17.45
C ILE A 149 -12.80 -0.91 -16.62
N ASN A 150 -11.58 -1.11 -17.13
CA ASN A 150 -10.40 -0.49 -16.56
C ASN A 150 -10.17 0.87 -17.23
N VAL A 151 -10.02 1.93 -16.43
CA VAL A 151 -9.76 3.30 -16.89
C VAL A 151 -8.32 3.65 -16.51
N PRO A 152 -7.40 3.60 -17.48
CA PRO A 152 -6.00 3.89 -17.23
C PRO A 152 -5.77 5.38 -16.97
N GLY A 153 -4.74 5.69 -16.18
CA GLY A 153 -4.32 7.05 -15.89
C GLY A 153 -4.11 7.31 -14.41
N THR A 154 -3.60 8.50 -14.13
CA THR A 154 -3.35 8.96 -12.76
C THR A 154 -3.79 10.40 -12.60
N VAL A 155 -4.20 10.77 -11.38
CA VAL A 155 -4.59 12.13 -11.01
C VAL A 155 -4.00 12.47 -9.67
N THR A 156 -3.21 13.53 -9.60
CA THR A 156 -2.68 14.06 -8.33
C THR A 156 -3.78 14.80 -7.58
N ILE A 157 -3.87 14.56 -6.28
CA ILE A 157 -4.79 15.22 -5.36
C ILE A 157 -4.05 15.83 -4.19
N GLY A 158 -4.57 16.94 -3.68
CA GLY A 158 -4.12 17.60 -2.46
C GLY A 158 -4.86 17.09 -1.21
N ASP A 159 -4.34 17.47 -0.04
CA ASP A 159 -5.08 17.32 1.22
C ASP A 159 -6.35 18.19 1.20
N GLY A 160 -7.47 17.60 1.61
CA GLY A 160 -8.78 18.25 1.62
C GLY A 160 -9.48 18.35 0.26
N ASP A 161 -8.85 17.90 -0.82
CA ASP A 161 -9.48 17.90 -2.15
C ASP A 161 -10.79 17.11 -2.14
N ARG A 162 -11.77 17.65 -2.87
CA ARG A 162 -13.10 17.06 -3.02
C ARG A 162 -13.11 16.14 -4.23
N ILE A 163 -13.30 14.85 -4.00
CA ILE A 163 -13.33 13.82 -5.02
C ILE A 163 -14.78 13.37 -5.22
N SER A 164 -15.21 13.30 -6.46
CA SER A 164 -16.52 12.78 -6.84
C SER A 164 -16.45 12.05 -8.18
N VAL A 165 -17.44 11.20 -8.44
CA VAL A 165 -17.62 10.57 -9.75
C VAL A 165 -18.92 11.09 -10.33
N VAL A 166 -18.89 11.58 -11.55
CA VAL A 166 -20.05 12.06 -12.29
C VAL A 166 -20.43 11.04 -13.34
N LEU A 167 -21.70 10.67 -13.31
CA LEU A 167 -22.36 9.90 -14.35
C LEU A 167 -23.21 10.85 -15.18
N ASP A 168 -22.85 11.05 -16.44
CA ASP A 168 -23.67 11.79 -17.37
C ASP A 168 -24.60 10.83 -18.12
N ARG A 169 -25.88 10.89 -17.78
CA ARG A 169 -26.90 10.05 -18.44
C ARG A 169 -27.19 10.47 -19.89
N GLY A 170 -26.65 11.63 -20.29
CA GLY A 170 -26.51 12.08 -21.66
C GLY A 170 -27.76 11.85 -22.51
N ALA A 171 -27.58 11.13 -23.59
CA ALA A 171 -28.60 10.83 -24.56
C ALA A 171 -29.56 9.69 -24.16
N SER A 172 -29.39 9.07 -23.00
CA SER A 172 -30.30 7.98 -22.56
C SER A 172 -31.67 8.52 -22.22
N SER A 173 -32.67 8.04 -22.93
CA SER A 173 -34.08 8.43 -22.76
C SER A 173 -34.93 7.35 -22.07
N ALA A 174 -34.40 6.15 -21.91
CA ALA A 174 -35.06 5.02 -21.27
C ALA A 174 -34.03 4.08 -20.64
N GLY A 175 -34.44 3.34 -19.62
CA GLY A 175 -33.67 2.27 -19.01
C GLY A 175 -33.18 2.55 -17.59
N PHE A 176 -32.31 1.67 -17.13
CA PHE A 176 -31.67 1.67 -15.80
C PHE A 176 -30.22 1.26 -15.93
N LEU A 177 -29.37 1.85 -15.13
CA LEU A 177 -27.95 1.53 -15.05
C LEU A 177 -27.58 1.31 -13.60
N GLU A 178 -26.94 0.18 -13.32
CA GLU A 178 -26.34 -0.13 -12.04
C GLU A 178 -24.86 -0.39 -12.22
N LEU A 179 -24.04 0.29 -11.44
CA LEU A 179 -22.60 0.18 -11.50
C LEU A 179 -21.92 0.45 -10.16
N SER A 180 -20.68 -0.01 -10.05
CA SER A 180 -19.75 0.36 -9.00
C SER A 180 -18.50 0.94 -9.63
N VAL A 181 -17.93 1.97 -9.01
CA VAL A 181 -16.63 2.55 -9.39
C VAL A 181 -15.67 2.38 -8.22
N ALA A 182 -14.52 1.82 -8.48
CA ALA A 182 -13.44 1.68 -7.52
C ALA A 182 -12.20 2.40 -8.05
N TYR A 183 -11.44 3.03 -7.16
CA TYR A 183 -10.13 3.60 -7.46
C TYR A 183 -9.23 3.55 -6.23
N GLU A 184 -7.94 3.61 -6.46
CA GLU A 184 -6.90 3.55 -5.43
C GLU A 184 -6.30 4.93 -5.20
N ILE A 185 -6.08 5.30 -3.93
CA ILE A 185 -5.36 6.53 -3.52
C ILE A 185 -4.05 6.10 -2.86
N GLN A 186 -2.94 6.46 -3.44
CA GLN A 186 -1.58 6.19 -2.94
C GLN A 186 -0.90 7.45 -2.41
#